data_090e6ea8c0f5a6f6e76bd419967eb881
#
_entry.id   090e6ea8c0f5a6f6e76bd419967eb881
#
_cell.length_a   1.000
_cell.length_b   1.000
_cell.length_c   1.000
_cell.angle_alpha   90.00
_cell.angle_beta   90.00
_cell.angle_gamma   90.00
#
_symmetry.space_group_name_H-M   'P 1'
#
loop_
_entity.id
_entity.type
_entity.pdbx_description
1 polymer ?
#
loop_
_entity_poly.entity_id
_entity_poly.type
_entity_poly.pdbx_seq_one_letter_code
_entity_poly.pdbx_strand_id
1 'polypeptide(L)'
;MECLIFHGDLFDWFAVTPGTVLTAYFSVDAPDYSCLRIANGSWQSLPSLMEYATADYGDIVLQQGMTSFSLILTEDDCYELINNGGLVITGVGFTLEKLTLSAAVPLEKVLWQGEIIVDDWTNQPYALSDAGIELQEAGAQPGQVVNFYVEPLDEHWKLQIFEGHWGPVYSSYCSVGNDTEDGTFTEYDLYLNGGKLKLELTQEILDAAYTQQWWGGTFVLNGDNLKVTKITLE
;
A
#
# COMPACT_ATOMS: atom_id res chain seq x y z
N MET A 1 4.45 -33.89 -6.36
CA MET A 1 4.23 -32.54 -6.91
C MET A 1 2.81 -32.53 -7.43
N GLU A 2 1.96 -31.79 -6.77
CA GLU A 2 0.61 -31.56 -7.29
C GLU A 2 0.63 -30.22 -8.05
N CYS A 3 -0.07 -30.17 -9.17
CA CYS A 3 -0.14 -28.99 -10.00
C CYS A 3 -1.59 -28.79 -10.43
N LEU A 4 -2.14 -27.61 -10.16
CA LEU A 4 -3.43 -27.17 -10.66
C LEU A 4 -3.23 -26.03 -11.65
N ILE A 5 -3.82 -26.17 -12.83
CA ILE A 5 -3.71 -25.21 -13.92
C ILE A 5 -5.10 -24.68 -14.21
N PHE A 6 -5.25 -23.35 -14.12
CA PHE A 6 -6.48 -22.64 -14.47
C PHE A 6 -6.25 -21.92 -15.81
N HIS A 7 -6.47 -22.62 -16.91
CA HIS A 7 -6.33 -22.05 -18.26
C HIS A 7 -7.38 -20.97 -18.54
N GLY A 8 -7.09 -20.11 -19.51
CA GLY A 8 -7.96 -19.02 -19.92
C GLY A 8 -9.33 -19.44 -20.46
N ASP A 9 -9.49 -20.69 -20.87
CA ASP A 9 -10.77 -21.28 -21.27
C ASP A 9 -11.67 -21.70 -20.08
N LEU A 10 -11.09 -21.83 -18.90
CA LEU A 10 -11.79 -22.15 -17.64
C LEU A 10 -12.15 -20.92 -16.82
N PHE A 11 -11.46 -19.82 -17.03
CA PHE A 11 -11.65 -18.59 -16.28
C PHE A 11 -11.33 -17.37 -17.16
N ASP A 12 -12.18 -16.35 -17.11
CA ASP A 12 -11.98 -15.08 -17.83
C ASP A 12 -11.01 -14.17 -17.08
N TRP A 13 -9.72 -14.29 -17.43
CA TRP A 13 -8.67 -13.47 -16.83
C TRP A 13 -8.75 -11.99 -17.20
N PHE A 14 -9.49 -11.63 -18.28
CA PHE A 14 -9.76 -10.22 -18.61
C PHE A 14 -10.68 -9.52 -17.60
N ALA A 15 -11.44 -10.29 -16.80
CA ALA A 15 -12.25 -9.75 -15.71
C ALA A 15 -11.45 -9.45 -14.45
N VAL A 16 -10.19 -9.88 -14.38
CA VAL A 16 -9.30 -9.62 -13.23
C VAL A 16 -8.61 -8.28 -13.43
N THR A 17 -8.71 -7.43 -12.42
CA THR A 17 -8.13 -6.09 -12.44
C THR A 17 -7.04 -5.95 -11.36
N PRO A 18 -6.08 -5.04 -11.53
CA PRO A 18 -5.12 -4.70 -10.49
C PRO A 18 -5.83 -4.42 -9.16
N GLY A 19 -5.24 -4.89 -8.05
CA GLY A 19 -5.87 -4.83 -6.73
C GLY A 19 -6.73 -6.05 -6.36
N THR A 20 -7.08 -6.91 -7.33
CA THR A 20 -7.76 -8.18 -7.02
C THR A 20 -6.91 -9.01 -6.05
N VAL A 21 -7.54 -9.55 -5.02
CA VAL A 21 -6.85 -10.42 -4.06
C VAL A 21 -7.08 -11.88 -4.43
N LEU A 22 -5.99 -12.55 -4.80
CA LEU A 22 -5.93 -14.00 -5.00
C LEU A 22 -5.60 -14.67 -3.67
N THR A 23 -6.48 -15.53 -3.16
CA THR A 23 -6.23 -16.29 -1.92
C THR A 23 -6.28 -17.79 -2.18
N ALA A 24 -5.17 -18.46 -1.87
CA ALA A 24 -5.06 -19.90 -1.82
C ALA A 24 -5.27 -20.39 -0.38
N TYR A 25 -6.23 -21.27 -0.16
CA TYR A 25 -6.47 -21.96 1.11
C TYR A 25 -5.94 -23.38 1.00
N PHE A 26 -5.22 -23.82 2.00
CA PHE A 26 -4.54 -25.13 1.99
C PHE A 26 -4.33 -25.69 3.39
N SER A 27 -4.08 -26.99 3.45
CA SER A 27 -3.49 -27.65 4.61
C SER A 27 -2.04 -28.01 4.32
N VAL A 28 -1.15 -27.81 5.32
CA VAL A 28 0.25 -28.18 5.23
C VAL A 28 0.42 -29.61 5.73
N ASP A 29 0.79 -30.52 4.80
CA ASP A 29 0.78 -31.96 5.05
C ASP A 29 2.17 -32.53 5.40
N ALA A 30 3.24 -31.84 4.99
CA ALA A 30 4.61 -32.28 5.23
C ALA A 30 5.31 -31.45 6.33
N PRO A 31 5.79 -32.10 7.40
CA PRO A 31 6.42 -31.36 8.51
C PRO A 31 7.82 -30.83 8.18
N ASP A 32 8.53 -31.45 7.24
CA ASP A 32 9.93 -31.12 6.99
C ASP A 32 10.13 -30.01 5.97
N TYR A 33 9.33 -29.98 4.90
CA TYR A 33 9.39 -28.96 3.88
C TYR A 33 8.10 -28.88 3.08
N SER A 34 7.53 -27.71 3.02
CA SER A 34 6.37 -27.38 2.19
C SER A 34 6.58 -26.06 1.49
N CYS A 35 6.24 -25.97 0.21
CA CYS A 35 6.30 -24.72 -0.52
C CYS A 35 5.15 -24.58 -1.51
N LEU A 36 4.77 -23.33 -1.75
CA LEU A 36 3.76 -22.88 -2.70
C LEU A 36 4.39 -21.99 -3.74
N ARG A 37 4.06 -22.21 -5.02
CA ARG A 37 4.35 -21.29 -6.12
C ARG A 37 3.05 -20.89 -6.80
N ILE A 38 2.94 -19.61 -7.12
CA ILE A 38 1.88 -19.03 -7.93
C ILE A 38 2.54 -18.48 -9.20
N ALA A 39 2.17 -19.01 -10.35
CA ALA A 39 2.81 -18.73 -11.63
C ALA A 39 1.77 -18.47 -12.73
N ASN A 40 2.20 -17.88 -13.84
CA ASN A 40 1.42 -17.82 -15.07
C ASN A 40 1.39 -19.19 -15.79
N GLY A 41 0.59 -19.32 -16.83
CA GLY A 41 0.48 -20.55 -17.61
C GLY A 41 1.76 -20.99 -18.34
N SER A 42 2.75 -20.12 -18.44
CA SER A 42 4.10 -20.41 -18.92
C SER A 42 5.08 -20.82 -17.80
N TRP A 43 4.59 -21.07 -16.61
CA TRP A 43 5.35 -21.52 -15.43
C TRP A 43 6.32 -20.47 -14.85
N GLN A 44 6.13 -19.21 -15.19
CA GLN A 44 6.88 -18.11 -14.59
C GLN A 44 6.13 -17.60 -13.36
N SER A 45 6.84 -17.45 -12.24
CA SER A 45 6.27 -16.86 -11.01
C SER A 45 5.72 -15.47 -11.30
N LEU A 46 4.57 -15.15 -10.70
CA LEU A 46 4.00 -13.82 -10.84
C LEU A 46 4.95 -12.75 -10.26
N PRO A 47 5.08 -11.59 -10.90
CA PRO A 47 5.99 -10.52 -10.46
C PRO A 47 5.84 -10.15 -8.98
N SER A 48 4.60 -9.93 -8.51
CA SER A 48 4.34 -9.56 -7.12
C SER A 48 4.68 -10.68 -6.13
N LEU A 49 4.66 -11.95 -6.54
CA LEU A 49 5.02 -13.07 -5.67
C LEU A 49 6.49 -12.98 -5.23
N MET A 50 7.35 -12.42 -6.06
CA MET A 50 8.78 -12.31 -5.77
C MET A 50 9.10 -11.48 -4.53
N GLU A 51 8.20 -10.58 -4.13
CA GLU A 51 8.33 -9.81 -2.89
C GLU A 51 8.15 -10.67 -1.64
N TYR A 52 7.42 -11.77 -1.76
CA TYR A 52 7.12 -12.72 -0.68
C TYR A 52 7.98 -13.99 -0.76
N ALA A 53 8.78 -14.13 -1.82
CA ALA A 53 9.59 -15.32 -2.04
C ALA A 53 10.59 -15.53 -0.89
N THR A 54 10.54 -16.72 -0.28
CA THR A 54 11.41 -17.10 0.83
C THR A 54 12.38 -18.22 0.44
N ALA A 55 12.27 -18.69 -0.79
CA ALA A 55 13.15 -19.71 -1.37
C ALA A 55 13.50 -19.37 -2.82
N ASP A 56 14.45 -20.09 -3.41
CA ASP A 56 14.84 -19.95 -4.80
C ASP A 56 13.62 -20.13 -5.74
N TYR A 57 13.67 -19.48 -6.88
CA TYR A 57 12.64 -19.56 -7.95
C TYR A 57 11.27 -18.94 -7.62
N GLY A 58 11.16 -18.11 -6.57
CA GLY A 58 9.91 -17.44 -6.22
C GLY A 58 8.93 -18.33 -5.43
N ASP A 59 9.45 -19.35 -4.74
CA ASP A 59 8.62 -20.21 -3.88
C ASP A 59 8.40 -19.57 -2.51
N ILE A 60 7.21 -19.75 -1.98
CA ILE A 60 6.83 -19.41 -0.61
C ILE A 60 7.00 -20.66 0.26
N VAL A 61 7.89 -20.63 1.23
CA VAL A 61 8.00 -21.71 2.22
C VAL A 61 6.81 -21.65 3.17
N LEU A 62 6.03 -22.73 3.23
CA LEU A 62 4.86 -22.84 4.08
C LEU A 62 5.27 -23.37 5.46
N GLN A 63 4.81 -22.67 6.50
CA GLN A 63 5.04 -23.10 7.87
C GLN A 63 3.89 -23.94 8.38
N GLN A 64 4.18 -24.85 9.32
CA GLN A 64 3.16 -25.64 9.98
C GLN A 64 2.12 -24.74 10.64
N GLY A 65 0.84 -25.01 10.38
CA GLY A 65 -0.27 -24.20 10.89
C GLY A 65 -0.72 -23.06 9.97
N MET A 66 -0.01 -22.78 8.89
CA MET A 66 -0.54 -21.91 7.83
C MET A 66 -1.72 -22.59 7.13
N THR A 67 -2.78 -21.82 6.89
CA THR A 67 -4.01 -22.31 6.23
C THR A 67 -4.37 -21.53 4.98
N SER A 68 -3.69 -20.43 4.72
CA SER A 68 -3.90 -19.62 3.52
C SER A 68 -2.70 -18.75 3.20
N PHE A 69 -2.61 -18.33 1.94
CA PHE A 69 -1.73 -17.27 1.45
C PHE A 69 -2.52 -16.38 0.50
N SER A 70 -2.38 -15.07 0.66
CA SER A 70 -3.05 -14.06 -0.18
C SER A 70 -2.03 -13.22 -0.92
N LEU A 71 -2.31 -12.95 -2.19
CA LEU A 71 -1.53 -12.11 -3.08
C LEU A 71 -2.44 -11.03 -3.68
N ILE A 72 -2.05 -9.77 -3.57
CA ILE A 72 -2.70 -8.67 -4.27
C ILE A 72 -2.09 -8.60 -5.66
N LEU A 73 -2.91 -8.79 -6.69
CA LEU A 73 -2.45 -8.80 -8.07
C LEU A 73 -2.16 -7.36 -8.55
N THR A 74 -0.96 -7.16 -9.06
CA THR A 74 -0.53 -5.91 -9.69
C THR A 74 -0.98 -5.83 -11.15
N GLU A 75 -0.70 -4.71 -11.82
CA GLU A 75 -0.92 -4.57 -13.27
C GLU A 75 -0.08 -5.59 -14.05
N ASP A 76 1.19 -5.78 -13.66
CA ASP A 76 2.09 -6.74 -14.28
C ASP A 76 1.60 -8.19 -14.09
N ASP A 77 1.08 -8.53 -12.89
CA ASP A 77 0.49 -9.86 -12.66
C ASP A 77 -0.73 -10.10 -13.54
N CYS A 78 -1.62 -9.12 -13.65
CA CYS A 78 -2.80 -9.21 -14.53
C CYS A 78 -2.37 -9.37 -15.99
N TYR A 79 -1.37 -8.61 -16.43
CA TYR A 79 -0.81 -8.75 -17.78
C TYR A 79 -0.26 -10.17 -18.01
N GLU A 80 0.51 -10.71 -17.07
CA GLU A 80 1.06 -12.07 -17.15
C GLU A 80 -0.04 -13.15 -17.20
N LEU A 81 -1.07 -13.03 -16.39
CA LEU A 81 -2.19 -13.98 -16.37
C LEU A 81 -2.99 -13.97 -17.68
N ILE A 82 -3.22 -12.78 -18.26
CA ILE A 82 -3.97 -12.62 -19.51
C ILE A 82 -3.16 -13.18 -20.71
N ASN A 83 -1.88 -12.81 -20.81
CA ASN A 83 -1.10 -13.06 -22.03
C ASN A 83 -0.32 -14.39 -22.00
N ASN A 84 -0.13 -15.00 -20.83
CA ASN A 84 0.70 -16.19 -20.66
C ASN A 84 -0.10 -17.43 -20.16
N GLY A 85 -1.37 -17.53 -20.55
CA GLY A 85 -2.14 -18.79 -20.44
C GLY A 85 -2.80 -19.04 -19.08
N GLY A 86 -3.03 -17.99 -18.28
CA GLY A 86 -3.76 -18.09 -17.02
C GLY A 86 -2.88 -18.36 -15.81
N LEU A 87 -3.44 -19.03 -14.79
CA LEU A 87 -2.83 -19.25 -13.47
C LEU A 87 -2.41 -20.70 -13.29
N VAL A 88 -1.24 -20.89 -12.71
CA VAL A 88 -0.72 -22.18 -12.25
C VAL A 88 -0.44 -22.07 -10.75
N ILE A 89 -1.01 -22.99 -9.97
CA ILE A 89 -0.67 -23.22 -8.57
C ILE A 89 0.08 -24.54 -8.47
N THR A 90 1.29 -24.51 -7.94
CA THR A 90 2.12 -25.71 -7.79
C THR A 90 2.95 -25.66 -6.51
N GLY A 91 3.54 -26.76 -6.13
CA GLY A 91 4.39 -26.88 -4.95
C GLY A 91 4.46 -28.29 -4.40
N VAL A 92 4.91 -28.41 -3.17
CA VAL A 92 5.03 -29.67 -2.46
C VAL A 92 4.61 -29.53 -1.00
N GLY A 93 4.14 -30.62 -0.40
CA GLY A 93 3.89 -30.72 1.03
C GLY A 93 2.64 -30.01 1.53
N PHE A 94 1.72 -29.68 0.65
CA PHE A 94 0.41 -29.13 1.00
C PHE A 94 -0.69 -29.68 0.11
N THR A 95 -1.92 -29.62 0.59
CA THR A 95 -3.14 -29.88 -0.20
C THR A 95 -3.88 -28.56 -0.40
N LEU A 96 -4.07 -28.14 -1.66
CA LEU A 96 -4.89 -26.97 -1.98
C LEU A 96 -6.37 -27.31 -1.81
N GLU A 97 -7.07 -26.59 -0.96
CA GLU A 97 -8.48 -26.80 -0.65
C GLU A 97 -9.40 -25.88 -1.45
N LYS A 98 -8.99 -24.63 -1.63
CA LYS A 98 -9.80 -23.59 -2.27
C LYS A 98 -8.93 -22.50 -2.83
N LEU A 99 -9.34 -21.93 -3.97
CA LEU A 99 -8.81 -20.70 -4.53
C LEU A 99 -9.93 -19.67 -4.63
N THR A 100 -9.67 -18.44 -4.24
CA THR A 100 -10.64 -17.34 -4.39
C THR A 100 -10.01 -16.12 -5.01
N LEU A 101 -10.81 -15.40 -5.78
CA LEU A 101 -10.57 -14.03 -6.19
C LEU A 101 -11.61 -13.16 -5.50
N SER A 102 -11.16 -12.17 -4.76
CA SER A 102 -12.05 -11.18 -4.14
C SER A 102 -12.03 -9.87 -4.92
N ALA A 103 -12.95 -8.96 -4.59
CA ALA A 103 -12.97 -7.63 -5.20
C ALA A 103 -11.59 -6.96 -5.10
N ALA A 104 -11.26 -6.19 -6.11
CA ALA A 104 -10.03 -5.40 -6.14
C ALA A 104 -10.00 -4.46 -4.91
N VAL A 105 -8.84 -4.40 -4.27
CA VAL A 105 -8.52 -3.37 -3.30
C VAL A 105 -7.69 -2.31 -4.00
N PRO A 106 -7.85 -1.04 -3.68
CA PRO A 106 -7.01 0.01 -4.26
C PRO A 106 -5.53 -0.28 -4.00
N LEU A 107 -4.71 -0.17 -5.05
CA LEU A 107 -3.26 -0.30 -4.94
C LEU A 107 -2.67 1.06 -4.58
N GLU A 108 -1.94 1.10 -3.49
CA GLU A 108 -1.24 2.31 -3.08
C GLU A 108 -0.02 2.56 -3.97
N LYS A 109 -0.04 3.67 -4.71
CA LYS A 109 1.14 4.15 -5.42
C LYS A 109 2.09 4.82 -4.43
N VAL A 110 3.30 4.30 -4.27
CA VAL A 110 4.31 4.93 -3.42
C VAL A 110 4.75 6.25 -4.07
N LEU A 111 4.50 7.37 -3.40
CA LEU A 111 4.95 8.70 -3.78
C LEU A 111 6.34 8.97 -3.20
N TRP A 112 6.57 8.52 -1.98
CA TRP A 112 7.83 8.72 -1.29
C TRP A 112 8.03 7.66 -0.20
N GLN A 113 9.28 7.30 0.05
CA GLN A 113 9.68 6.43 1.14
C GLN A 113 11.03 6.88 1.69
N GLY A 114 11.16 6.98 3.01
CA GLY A 114 12.36 7.46 3.67
C GLY A 114 12.11 7.73 5.15
N GLU A 115 12.71 8.79 5.66
CA GLU A 115 12.51 9.26 7.02
C GLU A 115 12.41 10.79 7.01
N ILE A 116 11.27 11.31 7.45
CA ILE A 116 11.05 12.73 7.71
C ILE A 116 10.72 12.84 9.21
N ILE A 117 11.54 13.53 9.97
CA ILE A 117 11.25 13.84 11.37
C ILE A 117 10.58 15.21 11.40
N VAL A 118 9.36 15.23 11.92
CA VAL A 118 8.61 16.45 12.23
C VAL A 118 8.71 16.64 13.73
N ASP A 119 9.54 17.61 14.11
CA ASP A 119 9.89 17.88 15.51
C ASP A 119 9.94 19.39 15.71
N ASP A 120 9.32 19.89 16.78
CA ASP A 120 9.26 21.30 17.15
C ASP A 120 8.67 22.26 16.09
N TRP A 121 7.47 22.72 16.34
CA TRP A 121 6.72 23.71 15.51
C TRP A 121 7.52 24.92 15.06
N THR A 122 8.62 25.22 15.71
CA THR A 122 9.46 26.40 15.44
C THR A 122 10.62 26.10 14.52
N ASN A 123 10.96 24.82 14.29
CA ASN A 123 12.11 24.40 13.51
C ASN A 123 11.72 23.82 12.16
N GLN A 124 11.71 24.66 11.16
CA GLN A 124 11.69 24.32 9.72
C GLN A 124 10.68 23.24 9.30
N PRO A 125 9.50 23.67 8.85
CA PRO A 125 8.54 22.78 8.23
C PRO A 125 9.17 22.08 7.03
N TYR A 126 8.83 20.82 6.85
CA TYR A 126 9.30 20.03 5.72
C TYR A 126 8.36 20.19 4.53
N ALA A 127 8.85 20.76 3.44
CA ALA A 127 8.09 20.82 2.18
C ALA A 127 8.18 19.47 1.45
N LEU A 128 7.05 18.92 1.04
CA LEU A 128 7.03 17.62 0.35
C LEU A 128 7.74 17.65 -1.00
N SER A 129 7.87 18.82 -1.64
CA SER A 129 8.70 18.97 -2.83
C SER A 129 10.17 18.65 -2.57
N ASP A 130 10.67 18.91 -1.36
CA ASP A 130 12.04 18.55 -0.99
C ASP A 130 12.23 17.04 -0.95
N ALA A 131 11.15 16.29 -0.73
CA ALA A 131 11.12 14.83 -0.85
C ALA A 131 10.86 14.34 -2.28
N GLY A 132 10.67 15.22 -3.25
CA GLY A 132 10.36 14.87 -4.63
C GLY A 132 8.93 14.38 -4.84
N ILE A 133 7.99 14.82 -4.00
CA ILE A 133 6.59 14.40 -4.09
C ILE A 133 5.80 15.45 -4.85
N GLU A 134 5.33 15.06 -6.02
CA GLU A 134 4.52 15.89 -6.89
C GLU A 134 3.19 15.19 -7.21
N LEU A 135 2.11 15.61 -6.56
CA LEU A 135 0.78 15.03 -6.78
C LEU A 135 0.31 15.19 -8.22
N GLN A 136 0.66 16.31 -8.88
CA GLN A 136 0.30 16.55 -10.27
C GLN A 136 0.99 15.55 -11.21
N GLU A 137 2.29 15.30 -11.00
CA GLU A 137 3.05 14.32 -11.79
C GLU A 137 2.59 12.88 -11.48
N ALA A 138 2.10 12.64 -10.28
CA ALA A 138 1.50 11.37 -9.90
C ALA A 138 0.12 11.13 -10.55
N GLY A 139 -0.48 12.18 -11.13
CA GLY A 139 -1.80 12.12 -11.73
C GLY A 139 -2.93 12.08 -10.70
N ALA A 140 -2.73 12.66 -9.52
CA ALA A 140 -3.71 12.64 -8.45
C ALA A 140 -5.06 13.26 -8.86
N GLN A 141 -6.15 12.64 -8.43
CA GLN A 141 -7.52 13.02 -8.76
C GLN A 141 -8.35 13.23 -7.48
N PRO A 142 -9.41 14.05 -7.54
CA PRO A 142 -10.37 14.13 -6.42
C PRO A 142 -10.96 12.77 -6.06
N GLY A 143 -11.11 12.51 -4.77
CA GLY A 143 -11.63 11.26 -4.23
C GLY A 143 -10.55 10.20 -3.95
N GLN A 144 -9.31 10.42 -4.39
CA GLN A 144 -8.19 9.61 -3.96
C GLN A 144 -7.72 10.00 -2.55
N VAL A 145 -6.94 9.11 -1.94
CA VAL A 145 -6.44 9.29 -0.57
C VAL A 145 -4.92 9.32 -0.56
N VAL A 146 -4.34 10.36 0.03
CA VAL A 146 -2.92 10.37 0.39
C VAL A 146 -2.77 9.76 1.78
N ASN A 147 -2.00 8.70 1.88
CA ASN A 147 -1.70 8.03 3.14
C ASN A 147 -0.30 8.45 3.60
N PHE A 148 -0.21 8.95 4.82
CA PHE A 148 1.05 9.23 5.51
C PHE A 148 1.28 8.12 6.53
N TYR A 149 2.30 7.30 6.33
CA TYR A 149 2.72 6.28 7.28
C TYR A 149 3.59 6.93 8.32
N VAL A 150 3.16 6.87 9.57
CA VAL A 150 3.76 7.63 10.66
C VAL A 150 4.12 6.75 11.85
N GLU A 151 5.16 7.18 12.57
CA GLU A 151 5.59 6.59 13.83
C GLU A 151 5.67 7.73 14.86
N PRO A 152 4.82 7.73 15.90
CA PRO A 152 4.96 8.65 17.01
C PRO A 152 6.32 8.46 17.71
N LEU A 153 6.99 9.55 18.03
CA LEU A 153 8.27 9.55 18.74
C LEU A 153 8.10 9.78 20.25
N ASP A 154 6.94 10.31 20.65
CA ASP A 154 6.55 10.56 22.03
C ASP A 154 5.05 10.28 22.20
N GLU A 155 4.56 10.26 23.45
CA GLU A 155 3.13 10.14 23.78
C GLU A 155 2.30 11.36 23.29
N HIS A 156 2.95 12.52 23.13
CA HIS A 156 2.38 13.73 22.55
C HIS A 156 2.99 13.98 21.18
N TRP A 157 2.18 13.83 20.14
CA TRP A 157 2.62 14.03 18.76
C TRP A 157 1.55 14.78 17.97
N LYS A 158 1.97 15.47 16.93
CA LYS A 158 1.08 16.24 16.07
C LYS A 158 1.62 16.37 14.66
N LEU A 159 0.75 16.28 13.65
CA LEU A 159 1.04 16.60 12.27
C LEU A 159 0.01 17.59 11.74
N GLN A 160 0.49 18.65 11.14
CA GLN A 160 -0.30 19.57 10.32
C GLN A 160 0.18 19.53 8.88
N ILE A 161 -0.76 19.58 7.96
CA ILE A 161 -0.50 19.61 6.52
C ILE A 161 -1.03 20.92 5.99
N PHE A 162 -0.14 21.71 5.38
CA PHE A 162 -0.45 23.00 4.80
C PHE A 162 -0.13 22.97 3.30
N GLU A 163 -0.79 23.83 2.55
CA GLU A 163 -0.31 24.20 1.24
C GLU A 163 0.92 25.16 1.37
N GLY A 164 1.67 25.35 0.28
CA GLY A 164 2.95 26.04 0.35
C GLY A 164 2.92 27.52 0.73
N HIS A 165 1.74 28.12 0.91
CA HIS A 165 1.58 29.47 1.48
C HIS A 165 1.15 29.44 2.95
N TRP A 166 1.23 28.28 3.60
CA TRP A 166 0.76 28.07 4.97
C TRP A 166 -0.76 28.22 5.15
N GLY A 167 -1.51 28.16 4.06
CA GLY A 167 -2.94 27.95 4.15
C GLY A 167 -3.21 26.52 4.60
N PRO A 168 -4.13 26.26 5.51
CA PRO A 168 -4.54 24.91 5.83
C PRO A 168 -5.10 24.26 4.56
N VAL A 169 -4.62 23.11 4.19
CA VAL A 169 -5.08 22.33 3.03
C VAL A 169 -6.53 21.92 3.19
N TYR A 170 -7.01 21.92 4.41
CA TYR A 170 -8.39 21.67 4.75
C TYR A 170 -8.88 22.75 5.72
N SER A 171 -10.05 23.30 5.48
CA SER A 171 -10.59 24.48 6.18
C SER A 171 -10.82 24.25 7.68
N SER A 172 -10.70 23.07 8.17
CA SER A 172 -10.86 22.82 9.57
C SER A 172 -9.78 21.97 10.21
N TYR A 173 -9.02 21.15 9.58
CA TYR A 173 -8.01 20.36 10.29
C TYR A 173 -7.32 19.33 9.40
N CYS A 174 -6.15 19.65 8.90
CA CYS A 174 -5.13 18.66 8.72
C CYS A 174 -4.22 18.56 9.95
N SER A 175 -4.77 18.78 11.14
CA SER A 175 -4.06 18.50 12.38
C SER A 175 -4.48 17.13 12.87
N VAL A 176 -3.52 16.25 13.01
CA VAL A 176 -3.70 14.91 13.51
C VAL A 176 -2.76 14.72 14.69
N GLY A 177 -3.22 14.13 15.78
CA GLY A 177 -2.43 13.93 16.97
C GLY A 177 -3.24 13.29 18.09
N ASN A 178 -2.55 12.86 19.11
CA ASN A 178 -3.16 12.39 20.34
C ASN A 178 -3.47 13.55 21.30
N ASP A 179 -3.10 14.77 20.96
CA ASP A 179 -3.46 15.96 21.71
C ASP A 179 -4.91 16.32 21.40
N THR A 180 -5.78 16.13 22.39
CA THR A 180 -7.22 16.23 22.25
C THR A 180 -7.75 17.67 22.10
N GLU A 181 -6.93 18.69 22.23
CA GLU A 181 -7.37 20.07 22.05
C GLU A 181 -7.74 20.37 20.59
N ASP A 182 -7.14 19.66 19.64
CA ASP A 182 -7.45 19.78 18.20
C ASP A 182 -8.17 18.56 17.59
N GLY A 183 -8.38 17.54 18.33
CA GLY A 183 -9.47 16.56 18.29
C GLY A 183 -9.65 15.65 17.09
N THR A 184 -8.70 15.41 16.20
CA THR A 184 -9.04 14.68 14.98
C THR A 184 -8.52 13.26 14.88
N PHE A 185 -7.42 12.90 15.54
CA PHE A 185 -6.95 11.51 15.58
C PHE A 185 -6.40 11.16 16.94
N THR A 186 -6.72 9.97 17.40
CA THR A 186 -6.18 9.38 18.62
C THR A 186 -5.12 8.34 18.24
N GLU A 187 -4.28 7.95 19.19
CA GLU A 187 -3.37 6.80 19.03
C GLU A 187 -4.14 5.53 18.61
N TYR A 188 -5.38 5.40 19.09
CA TYR A 188 -6.27 4.29 18.73
C TYR A 188 -6.69 4.35 17.24
N ASP A 189 -7.00 5.52 16.72
CA ASP A 189 -7.32 5.70 15.30
C ASP A 189 -6.11 5.37 14.41
N LEU A 190 -4.92 5.76 14.85
CA LEU A 190 -3.68 5.39 14.18
C LEU A 190 -3.47 3.87 14.16
N TYR A 191 -3.73 3.21 15.30
CA TYR A 191 -3.66 1.77 15.42
C TYR A 191 -4.67 1.07 14.49
N LEU A 192 -5.94 1.51 14.48
CA LEU A 192 -6.99 0.97 13.62
C LEU A 192 -6.68 1.14 12.12
N ASN A 193 -5.99 2.22 11.77
CA ASN A 193 -5.60 2.50 10.38
C ASN A 193 -4.22 1.92 10.01
N GLY A 194 -3.62 1.06 10.85
CA GLY A 194 -2.33 0.45 10.59
C GLY A 194 -1.17 1.45 10.54
N GLY A 195 -1.22 2.51 11.37
CA GLY A 195 -0.21 3.57 11.41
C GLY A 195 -0.30 4.56 10.27
N LYS A 196 -1.46 4.70 9.63
CA LYS A 196 -1.70 5.63 8.52
C LYS A 196 -2.54 6.81 8.95
N LEU A 197 -2.11 8.02 8.57
CA LEU A 197 -2.93 9.21 8.53
C LEU A 197 -3.44 9.42 7.11
N LYS A 198 -4.75 9.58 6.94
CA LYS A 198 -5.40 9.64 5.63
C LYS A 198 -5.87 11.04 5.31
N LEU A 199 -5.49 11.55 4.14
CA LEU A 199 -5.99 12.79 3.58
C LEU A 199 -6.76 12.49 2.30
N GLU A 200 -8.08 12.62 2.32
CA GLU A 200 -8.90 12.53 1.11
C GLU A 200 -8.69 13.79 0.26
N LEU A 201 -8.33 13.60 -1.00
CA LEU A 201 -8.10 14.67 -1.95
C LEU A 201 -9.42 15.21 -2.48
N THR A 202 -9.71 16.46 -2.19
CA THR A 202 -10.80 17.20 -2.85
C THR A 202 -10.24 18.03 -4.01
N GLN A 203 -11.13 18.53 -4.90
CA GLN A 203 -10.71 19.46 -5.95
C GLN A 203 -10.08 20.73 -5.34
N GLU A 204 -10.62 21.23 -4.24
CA GLU A 204 -10.11 22.43 -3.53
C GLU A 204 -8.68 22.19 -3.02
N ILE A 205 -8.41 21.01 -2.44
CA ILE A 205 -7.07 20.61 -1.98
C ILE A 205 -6.08 20.54 -3.15
N LEU A 206 -6.50 19.93 -4.27
CA LEU A 206 -5.65 19.82 -5.46
C LEU A 206 -5.37 21.19 -6.09
N ASP A 207 -6.38 22.05 -6.17
CA ASP A 207 -6.20 23.43 -6.68
C ASP A 207 -5.25 24.23 -5.80
N ALA A 208 -5.36 24.11 -4.48
CA ALA A 208 -4.42 24.72 -3.53
C ALA A 208 -3.01 24.15 -3.68
N ALA A 209 -2.89 22.83 -3.77
CA ALA A 209 -1.61 22.14 -3.94
C ALA A 209 -0.90 22.46 -5.26
N TYR A 210 -1.66 22.70 -6.34
CA TYR A 210 -1.12 22.99 -7.68
C TYR A 210 -0.86 24.48 -7.94
N THR A 211 -1.30 25.33 -7.05
CA THR A 211 -0.97 26.77 -7.14
C THR A 211 0.54 26.97 -6.91
N GLN A 212 1.16 27.91 -7.63
CA GLN A 212 2.58 28.19 -7.48
C GLN A 212 2.91 28.53 -6.02
N GLN A 213 3.79 27.75 -5.42
CA GLN A 213 4.07 27.76 -4.00
C GLN A 213 5.36 28.50 -3.66
N TRP A 214 5.39 29.18 -2.52
CA TRP A 214 6.59 29.81 -1.99
C TRP A 214 7.68 28.79 -1.65
N TRP A 215 7.27 27.66 -1.14
CA TRP A 215 8.13 26.56 -0.71
C TRP A 215 8.35 25.52 -1.82
N GLY A 216 7.77 25.76 -2.98
CA GLY A 216 8.01 24.94 -4.17
C GLY A 216 7.39 23.56 -4.12
N GLY A 217 6.37 23.32 -3.31
CA GLY A 217 5.86 21.98 -3.16
C GLY A 217 4.37 21.84 -2.98
N THR A 218 3.92 20.61 -3.10
CA THR A 218 2.53 20.23 -2.97
C THR A 218 1.99 20.53 -1.58
N PHE A 219 2.70 20.07 -0.54
CA PHE A 219 2.32 20.25 0.85
C PHE A 219 3.53 20.58 1.73
N VAL A 220 3.25 21.19 2.85
CA VAL A 220 4.21 21.42 3.93
C VAL A 220 3.77 20.64 5.16
N LEU A 221 4.65 19.80 5.69
CA LEU A 221 4.45 19.09 6.95
C LEU A 221 5.03 19.93 8.08
N ASN A 222 4.24 20.14 9.11
CA ASN A 222 4.68 20.76 10.36
C ASN A 222 4.02 20.06 11.54
N GLY A 223 4.64 20.10 12.70
CA GLY A 223 4.12 19.40 13.87
C GLY A 223 5.17 19.15 14.92
N ASP A 224 5.00 18.08 15.66
CA ASP A 224 5.83 17.73 16.81
C ASP A 224 5.89 16.21 17.02
N ASN A 225 7.05 15.71 17.44
CA ASN A 225 7.29 14.34 17.87
C ASN A 225 6.76 13.23 16.93
N LEU A 226 6.90 13.40 15.62
CA LEU A 226 6.42 12.45 14.64
C LEU A 226 7.47 12.15 13.58
N LYS A 227 7.57 10.89 13.20
CA LYS A 227 8.33 10.46 12.04
C LYS A 227 7.38 9.99 10.93
N VAL A 228 7.56 10.49 9.71
CA VAL A 228 6.88 10.01 8.50
C VAL A 228 7.86 9.09 7.77
N THR A 229 7.42 7.88 7.45
CA THR A 229 8.28 6.84 6.85
C THR A 229 7.94 6.52 5.40
N LYS A 230 6.69 6.74 5.00
CA LYS A 230 6.22 6.50 3.64
C LYS A 230 5.01 7.38 3.34
N ILE A 231 4.85 7.79 2.09
CA ILE A 231 3.68 8.51 1.59
C ILE A 231 3.19 7.80 0.34
N THR A 232 1.89 7.52 0.28
CA THR A 232 1.28 6.83 -0.86
C THR A 232 0.02 7.54 -1.33
N LEU A 233 -0.36 7.28 -2.58
CA LEU A 233 -1.63 7.68 -3.20
C LEU A 233 -2.46 6.41 -3.46
N GLU A 234 -3.70 6.39 -2.95
CA GLU A 234 -4.68 5.30 -3.09
C GLU A 234 -5.90 5.76 -3.90
#